data_577c79266a7275ef907299a663a8ff27
#
_entry.id   577c79266a7275ef907299a663a8ff27
#
_cell.length_a   1.000
_cell.length_b   1.000
_cell.length_c   1.000
_cell.angle_alpha   90.00
_cell.angle_beta   90.00
_cell.angle_gamma   90.00
#
_symmetry.space_group_name_H-M   'P 1'
#
loop_
_entity.id
_entity.type
_entity.pdbx_description
1 polymer ?
#
loop_
_entity_poly.entity_id
_entity_poly.type
_entity_poly.pdbx_seq_one_letter_code
_entity_poly.pdbx_strand_id
1 'polypeptide(L)'
;NEAALVSDIAHLNSLSASTIVVSHEDLLRLDLHEKALELLGESFNISLVAYVKDPILYFNDKYKEWVRRMGCALEPSDFVLQHFDYLHWDRLVKKWESFIGRDNIYLSPFEKANFRNGSVLTHFYDLLSHICGSQIEQEHLTPLQAKQNTGLNNKVILATLLANKESEHSHTGFKKRFIKSANQMRNLNSSGLVISRECARQIKARNWHAWYYLKTHYNCDVSMKKLDEYKFD
;
A
#
# COMPACT_ATOMS: atom_id res chain seq x y z
N ASN A 1 -14.56 15.29 13.77
CA ASN A 1 -14.93 16.32 14.76
C ASN A 1 -13.81 17.37 14.78
N GLU A 2 -14.11 18.60 14.34
CA GLU A 2 -13.13 19.68 14.16
C GLU A 2 -12.42 20.02 15.50
N ALA A 3 -13.13 19.99 16.62
CA ALA A 3 -12.56 20.24 17.93
C ALA A 3 -11.47 19.21 18.33
N ALA A 4 -11.66 17.94 17.98
CA ALA A 4 -10.64 16.91 18.21
C ALA A 4 -9.41 17.17 17.37
N LEU A 5 -9.57 17.54 16.09
CA LEU A 5 -8.47 17.86 15.20
C LEU A 5 -7.65 19.07 15.69
N VAL A 6 -8.33 20.13 16.14
CA VAL A 6 -7.66 21.32 16.71
C VAL A 6 -6.87 20.93 17.95
N SER A 7 -7.44 20.06 18.82
CA SER A 7 -6.73 19.52 19.98
C SER A 7 -5.50 18.72 19.62
N ASP A 8 -5.61 17.85 18.59
CA ASP A 8 -4.49 17.03 18.12
C ASP A 8 -3.36 17.91 17.54
N ILE A 9 -3.70 18.92 16.75
CA ILE A 9 -2.74 19.90 16.22
C ILE A 9 -2.06 20.68 17.35
N ALA A 10 -2.82 21.13 18.34
CA ALA A 10 -2.26 21.82 19.50
C ALA A 10 -1.28 20.90 20.28
N HIS A 11 -1.64 19.62 20.41
CA HIS A 11 -0.73 18.63 20.99
C HIS A 11 0.55 18.47 20.16
N LEU A 12 0.45 18.30 18.83
CA LEU A 12 1.59 18.20 17.94
C LEU A 12 2.49 19.45 18.06
N ASN A 13 1.92 20.65 18.11
CA ASN A 13 2.66 21.91 18.28
C ASN A 13 3.35 22.01 19.65
N SER A 14 2.85 21.31 20.68
CA SER A 14 3.48 21.29 22.00
C SER A 14 4.71 20.38 22.09
N LEU A 15 4.91 19.52 21.07
CA LEU A 15 6.08 18.67 21.03
C LEU A 15 7.32 19.51 20.69
N SER A 16 8.41 19.29 21.41
CA SER A 16 9.70 19.97 21.16
C SER A 16 10.45 19.42 19.94
N ALA A 17 9.78 18.61 19.13
CA ALA A 17 10.36 17.96 17.95
C ALA A 17 10.34 18.93 16.76
N SER A 18 11.46 19.02 16.03
CA SER A 18 11.56 19.80 14.78
C SER A 18 10.87 19.11 13.61
N THR A 19 10.67 17.79 13.70
CA THR A 19 10.04 16.96 12.67
C THR A 19 9.14 15.92 13.32
N ILE A 20 7.93 15.79 12.78
CA ILE A 20 6.95 14.80 13.20
C ILE A 20 6.64 13.88 12.02
N VAL A 21 6.77 12.58 12.21
CA VAL A 21 6.45 11.58 11.19
C VAL A 21 5.14 10.90 11.54
N VAL A 22 4.15 11.02 10.65
CA VAL A 22 2.89 10.28 10.74
C VAL A 22 2.89 9.20 9.68
N SER A 23 2.72 7.95 10.08
CA SER A 23 2.71 6.81 9.16
C SER A 23 1.41 6.03 9.26
N HIS A 24 0.77 5.83 8.11
CA HIS A 24 -0.43 5.03 7.99
C HIS A 24 -0.52 4.39 6.60
N GLU A 25 -0.95 3.14 6.51
CA GLU A 25 -1.03 2.40 5.23
C GLU A 25 -1.92 3.07 4.18
N ASP A 26 -3.02 3.66 4.61
CA ASP A 26 -4.01 4.30 3.75
C ASP A 26 -3.90 5.84 3.74
N LEU A 27 -2.81 6.43 4.24
CA LEU A 27 -2.67 7.89 4.35
C LEU A 27 -2.92 8.60 3.02
N LEU A 28 -2.39 8.05 1.93
CA LEU A 28 -2.58 8.61 0.58
C LEU A 28 -4.06 8.61 0.16
N ARG A 29 -4.88 7.70 0.71
CA ARG A 29 -6.30 7.50 0.38
C ARG A 29 -7.26 8.11 1.38
N LEU A 30 -6.76 8.58 2.52
CA LEU A 30 -7.62 9.20 3.51
C LEU A 30 -8.33 10.37 2.84
N ASP A 31 -9.65 10.38 2.94
CA ASP A 31 -10.46 11.57 2.77
C ASP A 31 -10.17 12.50 3.95
N LEU A 32 -8.92 12.96 4.02
CA LEU A 32 -8.58 14.04 4.91
C LEU A 32 -9.45 15.19 4.47
N HIS A 33 -10.31 15.64 5.38
CA HIS A 33 -11.09 16.82 5.14
C HIS A 33 -10.13 17.94 4.73
N GLU A 34 -10.41 18.62 3.65
CA GLU A 34 -9.62 19.77 3.16
C GLU A 34 -9.26 20.68 4.31
N LYS A 35 -10.23 20.93 5.20
CA LYS A 35 -10.05 21.69 6.44
C LYS A 35 -8.93 21.15 7.35
N ALA A 36 -8.74 19.85 7.44
CA ALA A 36 -7.66 19.27 8.26
C ALA A 36 -6.28 19.56 7.67
N LEU A 37 -6.16 19.47 6.35
CA LEU A 37 -4.91 19.78 5.65
C LEU A 37 -4.60 21.29 5.69
N GLU A 38 -5.62 22.14 5.57
CA GLU A 38 -5.48 23.59 5.76
C GLU A 38 -4.92 23.91 7.15
N LEU A 39 -5.59 23.41 8.21
CA LEU A 39 -5.18 23.64 9.60
C LEU A 39 -3.77 23.09 9.90
N LEU A 40 -3.42 21.93 9.35
CA LEU A 40 -2.07 21.39 9.47
C LEU A 40 -1.05 22.28 8.72
N GLY A 41 -1.41 22.73 7.52
CA GLY A 41 -0.56 23.60 6.70
C GLY A 41 -0.29 24.99 7.31
N GLU A 42 -1.21 25.50 8.14
CA GLU A 42 -1.01 26.73 8.91
C GLU A 42 0.10 26.59 9.99
N SER A 43 0.30 25.37 10.48
CA SER A 43 1.21 25.10 11.60
C SER A 43 2.49 24.38 11.19
N PHE A 44 2.47 23.62 10.07
CA PHE A 44 3.56 22.73 9.67
C PHE A 44 3.86 22.83 8.18
N ASN A 45 5.13 22.69 7.85
CA ASN A 45 5.54 22.37 6.48
C ASN A 45 5.28 20.88 6.24
N ILE A 46 4.30 20.56 5.42
CA ILE A 46 3.86 19.18 5.18
C ILE A 46 4.62 18.61 3.98
N SER A 47 5.23 17.44 4.15
CA SER A 47 5.77 16.64 3.07
C SER A 47 5.11 15.26 3.04
N LEU A 48 4.75 14.78 1.86
CA LEU A 48 4.19 13.46 1.64
C LEU A 48 5.26 12.52 1.10
N VAL A 49 5.49 11.41 1.80
CA VAL A 49 6.33 10.30 1.31
C VAL A 49 5.44 9.10 1.03
N ALA A 50 5.46 8.58 -0.19
CA ALA A 50 4.70 7.39 -0.54
C ALA A 50 5.50 6.42 -1.41
N TYR A 51 5.28 5.12 -1.15
CA TYR A 51 5.86 4.02 -1.92
C TYR A 51 4.79 3.40 -2.81
N VAL A 52 5.04 3.41 -4.11
CA VAL A 52 4.11 2.91 -5.11
C VAL A 52 4.54 1.53 -5.58
N LYS A 53 3.66 0.56 -5.39
CA LYS A 53 3.89 -0.83 -5.81
C LYS A 53 3.41 -1.06 -7.22
N ASP A 54 4.04 -2.00 -7.94
CA ASP A 54 3.51 -2.52 -9.20
C ASP A 54 2.02 -2.87 -9.05
N PRO A 55 1.12 -2.41 -9.95
CA PRO A 55 -0.33 -2.54 -9.76
C PRO A 55 -0.80 -3.98 -9.79
N ILE A 56 -0.17 -4.82 -10.59
CA ILE A 56 -0.53 -6.23 -10.68
C ILE A 56 -0.19 -6.92 -9.35
N LEU A 57 1.00 -6.64 -8.80
CA LEU A 57 1.40 -7.13 -7.49
C LEU A 57 0.56 -6.53 -6.37
N TYR A 58 0.24 -5.24 -6.46
CA TYR A 58 -0.61 -4.56 -5.49
C TYR A 58 -2.02 -5.20 -5.43
N PHE A 59 -2.66 -5.38 -6.59
CA PHE A 59 -3.98 -6.02 -6.65
C PHE A 59 -3.97 -7.46 -6.16
N ASN A 60 -2.95 -8.22 -6.54
CA ASN A 60 -2.80 -9.59 -6.08
C ASN A 60 -2.73 -9.67 -4.54
N ASP A 61 -1.94 -8.79 -3.93
CA ASP A 61 -1.80 -8.77 -2.48
C ASP A 61 -3.06 -8.24 -1.79
N LYS A 62 -3.69 -7.22 -2.35
CA LYS A 62 -4.95 -6.66 -1.84
C LYS A 62 -6.08 -7.68 -1.91
N TYR A 63 -6.20 -8.41 -3.02
CA TYR A 63 -7.17 -9.49 -3.15
C TYR A 63 -6.96 -10.57 -2.08
N LYS A 64 -5.70 -11.03 -1.90
CA LYS A 64 -5.37 -12.02 -0.86
C LYS A 64 -5.75 -11.53 0.54
N GLU A 65 -5.51 -10.27 0.82
CA GLU A 65 -5.89 -9.68 2.10
C GLU A 65 -7.40 -9.64 2.29
N TRP A 66 -8.17 -9.24 1.28
CA TRP A 66 -9.62 -9.17 1.33
C TRP A 66 -10.26 -10.54 1.47
N VAL A 67 -9.79 -11.54 0.74
CA VAL A 67 -10.24 -12.92 0.91
C VAL A 67 -10.02 -13.38 2.35
N ARG A 68 -8.83 -13.09 2.90
CA ARG A 68 -8.46 -13.56 4.24
C ARG A 68 -9.15 -12.82 5.37
N ARG A 69 -9.16 -11.49 5.31
CA ARG A 69 -9.56 -10.62 6.43
C ARG A 69 -11.01 -10.17 6.35
N MET A 70 -11.45 -9.82 5.15
CA MET A 70 -12.75 -9.20 4.93
C MET A 70 -13.83 -10.21 4.50
N GLY A 71 -13.46 -11.46 4.31
CA GLY A 71 -14.40 -12.49 3.88
C GLY A 71 -14.86 -12.37 2.43
N CYS A 72 -14.05 -11.71 1.58
CA CYS A 72 -14.37 -11.56 0.17
C CYS A 72 -14.63 -12.93 -0.49
N ALA A 73 -15.80 -13.05 -1.16
CA ALA A 73 -16.22 -14.24 -1.90
C ALA A 73 -16.16 -14.04 -3.42
N LEU A 74 -15.73 -12.87 -3.89
CA LEU A 74 -15.60 -12.54 -5.31
C LEU A 74 -14.49 -13.36 -5.98
N GLU A 75 -14.72 -13.72 -7.24
CA GLU A 75 -13.62 -14.19 -8.09
C GLU A 75 -12.58 -13.06 -8.31
N PRO A 76 -11.30 -13.40 -8.58
CA PRO A 76 -10.27 -12.39 -8.80
C PRO A 76 -10.62 -11.36 -9.88
N SER A 77 -11.28 -11.78 -10.97
CA SER A 77 -11.74 -10.90 -12.06
C SER A 77 -12.78 -9.88 -11.59
N ASP A 78 -13.76 -10.35 -10.83
CA ASP A 78 -14.85 -9.51 -10.33
C ASP A 78 -14.34 -8.53 -9.28
N PHE A 79 -13.41 -8.98 -8.43
CA PHE A 79 -12.73 -8.12 -7.48
C PHE A 79 -11.97 -6.98 -8.17
N VAL A 80 -11.21 -7.30 -9.23
CA VAL A 80 -10.48 -6.29 -10.01
C VAL A 80 -11.44 -5.28 -10.62
N LEU A 81 -12.56 -5.73 -11.21
CA LEU A 81 -13.55 -4.85 -11.83
C LEU A 81 -14.22 -3.92 -10.82
N GLN A 82 -14.59 -4.42 -9.65
CA GLN A 82 -15.28 -3.64 -8.62
C GLN A 82 -14.37 -2.64 -7.90
N HIS A 83 -13.07 -2.96 -7.79
CA HIS A 83 -12.12 -2.19 -7.01
C HIS A 83 -11.05 -1.49 -7.85
N PHE A 84 -11.32 -1.31 -9.13
CA PHE A 84 -10.36 -0.73 -10.07
C PHE A 84 -9.90 0.68 -9.65
N ASP A 85 -10.76 1.45 -9.01
CA ASP A 85 -10.46 2.80 -8.52
C ASP A 85 -9.29 2.86 -7.52
N TYR A 86 -8.97 1.74 -6.88
CA TYR A 86 -7.78 1.65 -6.01
C TYR A 86 -6.45 1.88 -6.75
N LEU A 87 -6.44 1.85 -8.08
CA LEU A 87 -5.25 2.03 -8.89
C LEU A 87 -5.08 3.44 -9.47
N HIS A 88 -6.01 4.34 -9.25
CA HIS A 88 -5.88 5.72 -9.70
C HIS A 88 -4.93 6.53 -8.83
N TRP A 89 -3.66 6.07 -8.75
CA TRP A 89 -2.60 6.75 -8.01
C TRP A 89 -2.41 8.20 -8.46
N ASP A 90 -2.57 8.48 -9.76
CA ASP A 90 -2.48 9.83 -10.31
C ASP A 90 -3.52 10.77 -9.71
N ARG A 91 -4.76 10.30 -9.51
CA ARG A 91 -5.83 11.08 -8.88
C ARG A 91 -5.52 11.38 -7.41
N LEU A 92 -5.04 10.35 -6.69
CA LEU A 92 -4.67 10.51 -5.29
C LEU A 92 -3.52 11.51 -5.13
N VAL A 93 -2.49 11.37 -5.95
CA VAL A 93 -1.33 12.26 -5.91
C VAL A 93 -1.72 13.69 -6.31
N LYS A 94 -2.53 13.88 -7.36
CA LYS A 94 -3.04 15.22 -7.75
C LYS A 94 -3.85 15.89 -6.65
N LYS A 95 -4.63 15.11 -5.88
CA LYS A 95 -5.33 15.64 -4.72
C LYS A 95 -4.33 16.21 -3.70
N TRP A 96 -3.27 15.48 -3.39
CA TRP A 96 -2.22 15.96 -2.49
C TRP A 96 -1.44 17.14 -3.07
N GLU A 97 -1.15 17.14 -4.39
CA GLU A 97 -0.52 18.29 -5.06
C GLU A 97 -1.27 19.60 -4.84
N SER A 98 -2.61 19.55 -4.85
CA SER A 98 -3.43 20.74 -4.64
C SER A 98 -3.34 21.34 -3.24
N PHE A 99 -2.89 20.55 -2.25
CA PHE A 99 -2.76 21.01 -0.85
C PHE A 99 -1.33 21.42 -0.49
N ILE A 100 -0.36 20.57 -0.83
CA ILE A 100 1.02 20.77 -0.37
C ILE A 100 1.99 21.17 -1.47
N GLY A 101 1.53 21.21 -2.71
CA GLY A 101 2.40 21.44 -3.87
C GLY A 101 3.23 20.22 -4.27
N ARG A 102 3.64 20.19 -5.53
CA ARG A 102 4.36 19.05 -6.12
C ARG A 102 5.71 18.80 -5.46
N ASP A 103 6.43 19.85 -5.15
CA ASP A 103 7.80 19.77 -4.64
C ASP A 103 7.89 19.16 -3.23
N ASN A 104 6.74 19.06 -2.54
CA ASN A 104 6.62 18.44 -1.23
C ASN A 104 6.11 16.99 -1.29
N ILE A 105 6.04 16.38 -2.49
CA ILE A 105 5.59 15.02 -2.68
C ILE A 105 6.75 14.15 -3.19
N TYR A 106 7.10 13.16 -2.40
CA TYR A 106 8.20 12.23 -2.65
C TYR A 106 7.63 10.84 -2.91
N LEU A 107 7.62 10.41 -4.18
CA LEU A 107 7.16 9.09 -4.59
C LEU A 107 8.33 8.20 -4.96
N SER A 108 8.30 6.96 -4.50
CA SER A 108 9.32 5.97 -4.84
C SER A 108 8.68 4.64 -5.22
N PRO A 109 9.21 3.93 -6.24
CA PRO A 109 8.77 2.58 -6.53
C PRO A 109 9.07 1.65 -5.35
N PHE A 110 8.09 0.83 -4.95
CA PHE A 110 8.28 -0.17 -3.89
C PHE A 110 8.94 -1.44 -4.45
N GLU A 111 10.20 -1.31 -4.85
CA GLU A 111 11.02 -2.40 -5.38
C GLU A 111 12.38 -2.46 -4.68
N LYS A 112 12.80 -3.66 -4.27
CA LYS A 112 14.08 -3.83 -3.56
C LYS A 112 15.29 -3.29 -4.31
N ALA A 113 15.26 -3.38 -5.66
CA ALA A 113 16.33 -2.87 -6.51
C ALA A 113 16.51 -1.36 -6.41
N ASN A 114 15.47 -0.63 -6.03
CA ASN A 114 15.50 0.83 -5.89
C ASN A 114 15.90 1.28 -4.48
N PHE A 115 16.05 0.34 -3.55
CA PHE A 115 16.40 0.67 -2.16
C PHE A 115 17.88 0.44 -1.90
N ARG A 116 18.53 1.41 -1.29
CA ARG A 116 19.90 1.25 -0.82
C ARG A 116 20.00 0.03 0.09
N ASN A 117 20.91 -0.88 -0.21
CA ASN A 117 21.07 -2.17 0.48
C ASN A 117 19.80 -3.05 0.47
N GLY A 118 18.87 -2.84 -0.46
CA GLY A 118 17.60 -3.57 -0.54
C GLY A 118 16.64 -3.30 0.63
N SER A 119 16.87 -2.25 1.41
CA SER A 119 16.11 -1.90 2.60
C SER A 119 15.25 -0.65 2.37
N VAL A 120 13.93 -0.81 2.44
CA VAL A 120 12.99 0.31 2.38
C VAL A 120 13.19 1.27 3.56
N LEU A 121 13.58 0.76 4.71
CA LEU A 121 13.83 1.57 5.90
C LEU A 121 15.03 2.49 5.70
N THR A 122 16.14 1.95 5.19
CA THR A 122 17.33 2.77 4.87
C THR A 122 16.98 3.86 3.85
N HIS A 123 16.25 3.51 2.79
CA HIS A 123 15.80 4.47 1.79
C HIS A 123 14.89 5.57 2.40
N PHE A 124 14.00 5.19 3.31
CA PHE A 124 13.11 6.14 4.00
C PHE A 124 13.90 7.14 4.84
N TYR A 125 14.93 6.69 5.57
CA TYR A 125 15.78 7.59 6.36
C TYR A 125 16.65 8.50 5.50
N ASP A 126 17.17 7.99 4.38
CA ASP A 126 17.90 8.83 3.42
C ASP A 126 16.98 9.95 2.88
N LEU A 127 15.72 9.61 2.61
CA LEU A 127 14.71 10.55 2.14
C LEU A 127 14.31 11.57 3.22
N LEU A 128 14.10 11.12 4.46
CA LEU A 128 13.84 12.02 5.59
C LEU A 128 15.01 12.98 5.82
N SER A 129 16.23 12.49 5.74
CA SER A 129 17.44 13.35 5.87
C SER A 129 17.47 14.42 4.80
N HIS A 130 17.08 14.08 3.57
CA HIS A 130 16.95 15.04 2.48
C HIS A 130 15.87 16.10 2.76
N ILE A 131 14.68 15.67 3.17
CA ILE A 131 13.54 16.55 3.46
C ILE A 131 13.85 17.49 4.64
N CYS A 132 14.48 16.98 5.69
CA CYS A 132 14.81 17.77 6.88
C CYS A 132 16.07 18.62 6.72
N GLY A 133 16.84 18.48 5.63
CA GLY A 133 18.10 19.17 5.42
C GLY A 133 19.19 18.82 6.46
N SER A 134 19.02 17.72 7.19
CA SER A 134 19.94 17.27 8.23
C SER A 134 20.07 15.75 8.20
N GLN A 135 21.29 15.26 8.48
CA GLN A 135 21.51 13.82 8.53
C GLN A 135 20.79 13.23 9.74
N ILE A 136 19.92 12.25 9.49
CA ILE A 136 19.27 11.46 10.54
C ILE A 136 20.17 10.26 10.83
N GLU A 137 20.68 10.17 12.05
CA GLU A 137 21.54 9.07 12.46
C GLU A 137 20.76 7.76 12.54
N GLN A 138 21.26 6.75 11.82
CA GLN A 138 20.63 5.43 11.76
C GLN A 138 21.11 4.49 12.87
N GLU A 139 22.01 4.95 13.75
CA GLU A 139 22.68 4.11 14.76
C GLU A 139 21.73 3.48 15.78
N HIS A 140 20.57 4.05 15.99
CA HIS A 140 19.55 3.52 16.90
C HIS A 140 18.54 2.56 16.25
N LEU A 141 18.70 2.29 14.97
CA LEU A 141 17.87 1.30 14.30
C LEU A 141 18.41 -0.09 14.61
N THR A 142 18.05 -0.61 15.77
CA THR A 142 18.11 -2.05 15.97
C THR A 142 17.38 -2.67 14.77
N PRO A 143 18.02 -3.57 13.99
CA PRO A 143 17.30 -4.26 12.94
C PRO A 143 16.12 -4.93 13.64
N LEU A 144 14.95 -4.33 13.53
CA LEU A 144 13.74 -5.04 13.86
C LEU A 144 13.88 -6.31 13.04
N GLN A 145 14.02 -7.46 13.73
CA GLN A 145 13.85 -8.76 13.09
C GLN A 145 12.44 -8.76 12.57
N ALA A 146 12.24 -8.01 11.49
CA ALA A 146 10.99 -7.90 10.82
C ALA A 146 10.66 -9.33 10.44
N LYS A 147 9.72 -9.94 11.15
CA LYS A 147 9.04 -11.11 10.65
C LYS A 147 8.66 -10.71 9.24
N GLN A 148 9.44 -11.18 8.27
CA GLN A 148 9.10 -10.96 6.86
C GLN A 148 7.67 -11.43 6.74
N ASN A 149 6.78 -10.54 6.35
CA ASN A 149 5.43 -10.92 5.98
C ASN A 149 5.57 -11.89 4.81
N THR A 150 5.74 -13.17 5.13
CA THR A 150 5.77 -14.24 4.14
C THR A 150 4.41 -14.21 3.48
N GLY A 151 4.40 -13.87 2.18
CA GLY A 151 3.18 -13.78 1.40
C GLY A 151 2.31 -15.03 1.59
N LEU A 152 0.99 -14.85 1.59
CA LEU A 152 0.07 -15.96 1.77
C LEU A 152 0.19 -16.93 0.60
N ASN A 153 0.22 -18.22 0.91
CA ASN A 153 0.18 -19.27 -0.08
C ASN A 153 -1.15 -19.22 -0.87
N ASN A 154 -1.09 -19.26 -2.18
CA ASN A 154 -2.27 -19.17 -3.05
C ASN A 154 -3.28 -20.29 -2.81
N LYS A 155 -2.82 -21.51 -2.49
CA LYS A 155 -3.73 -22.61 -2.14
C LYS A 155 -4.56 -22.29 -0.89
N VAL A 156 -3.95 -21.64 0.11
CA VAL A 156 -4.66 -21.16 1.30
C VAL A 156 -5.68 -20.09 0.93
N ILE A 157 -5.34 -19.20 0.01
CA ILE A 157 -6.25 -18.15 -0.47
C ILE A 157 -7.44 -18.75 -1.21
N LEU A 158 -7.19 -19.67 -2.16
CA LEU A 158 -8.26 -20.35 -2.90
C LEU A 158 -9.19 -21.16 -1.97
N ALA A 159 -8.61 -21.89 -1.02
CA ALA A 159 -9.38 -22.60 -0.02
C ALA A 159 -10.22 -21.65 0.85
N THR A 160 -9.65 -20.49 1.24
CA THR A 160 -10.38 -19.48 2.01
C THR A 160 -11.49 -18.84 1.17
N LEU A 161 -11.26 -18.61 -0.12
CA LEU A 161 -12.27 -18.10 -1.05
C LEU A 161 -13.49 -19.05 -1.13
N LEU A 162 -13.23 -20.36 -1.31
CA LEU A 162 -14.29 -21.36 -1.30
C LEU A 162 -15.09 -21.33 0.01
N ALA A 163 -14.40 -21.29 1.14
CA ALA A 163 -15.05 -21.18 2.44
C ALA A 163 -15.86 -19.87 2.61
N ASN A 164 -15.40 -18.76 2.03
CA ASN A 164 -16.15 -17.52 2.05
C ASN A 164 -17.44 -17.61 1.21
N LYS A 165 -17.39 -18.23 0.03
CA LYS A 165 -18.57 -18.46 -0.82
C LYS A 165 -19.61 -19.35 -0.14
N GLU A 166 -19.18 -20.39 0.53
CA GLU A 166 -20.08 -21.28 1.28
C GLU A 166 -20.64 -20.61 2.55
N SER A 167 -19.87 -19.69 3.18
CA SER A 167 -20.28 -19.06 4.43
C SER A 167 -21.30 -17.92 4.26
N GLU A 168 -21.53 -17.43 3.06
CA GLU A 168 -22.72 -16.63 2.76
C GLU A 168 -24.02 -17.41 3.03
N HIS A 169 -23.89 -18.73 3.16
CA HIS A 169 -24.99 -19.67 3.41
C HIS A 169 -24.87 -20.45 4.74
N SER A 170 -23.83 -20.28 5.55
CA SER A 170 -23.64 -21.10 6.76
C SER A 170 -22.77 -20.46 7.88
N HIS A 171 -22.98 -20.95 9.12
CA HIS A 171 -22.48 -20.45 10.40
C HIS A 171 -20.97 -20.20 10.53
N THR A 172 -20.64 -19.12 11.24
CA THR A 172 -19.28 -18.57 11.56
C THR A 172 -18.24 -19.56 12.13
N GLY A 173 -18.66 -20.73 12.63
CA GLY A 173 -17.76 -21.74 13.19
C GLY A 173 -16.96 -22.54 12.16
N PHE A 174 -17.49 -22.75 10.96
CA PHE A 174 -16.81 -23.46 9.87
C PHE A 174 -15.62 -22.67 9.35
N LYS A 175 -15.81 -21.39 9.11
CA LYS A 175 -14.78 -20.48 8.59
C LYS A 175 -13.51 -20.45 9.47
N LYS A 176 -13.66 -20.36 10.80
CA LYS A 176 -12.51 -20.34 11.72
C LYS A 176 -11.72 -21.66 11.68
N ARG A 177 -12.40 -22.80 11.64
CA ARG A 177 -11.76 -24.12 11.59
C ARG A 177 -11.05 -24.35 10.26
N PHE A 178 -11.69 -23.96 9.16
CA PHE A 178 -11.14 -24.11 7.83
C PHE A 178 -9.88 -23.24 7.63
N ILE A 179 -9.91 -21.95 8.02
CA ILE A 179 -8.75 -21.05 7.96
C ILE A 179 -7.61 -21.60 8.84
N LYS A 180 -7.91 -22.19 10.00
CA LYS A 180 -6.90 -22.81 10.86
C LYS A 180 -6.25 -24.01 10.16
N SER A 181 -7.03 -24.87 9.54
CA SER A 181 -6.54 -26.04 8.78
C SER A 181 -5.76 -25.60 7.53
N ALA A 182 -6.27 -24.63 6.79
CA ALA A 182 -5.59 -24.06 5.61
C ALA A 182 -4.24 -23.39 5.98
N ASN A 183 -4.16 -22.76 7.15
CA ASN A 183 -2.90 -22.22 7.66
C ASN A 183 -1.88 -23.29 8.02
N GLN A 184 -2.28 -24.50 8.36
CA GLN A 184 -1.39 -25.63 8.58
C GLN A 184 -0.82 -26.18 7.26
N MET A 185 -1.49 -25.96 6.13
CA MET A 185 -1.01 -26.33 4.78
C MET A 185 0.03 -25.36 4.20
N ARG A 186 0.59 -24.46 5.00
CA ARG A 186 1.55 -23.42 4.58
C ARG A 186 2.83 -23.93 3.90
N ASN A 187 3.17 -25.19 4.07
CA ASN A 187 4.36 -25.80 3.48
C ASN A 187 4.24 -26.15 1.99
N LEU A 188 3.09 -25.87 1.37
CA LEU A 188 2.87 -26.10 -0.04
C LEU A 188 3.16 -24.80 -0.81
N ASN A 189 4.40 -24.64 -1.28
CA ASN A 189 4.85 -23.49 -2.05
C ASN A 189 4.04 -23.29 -3.33
N SER A 190 3.19 -22.28 -3.38
CA SER A 190 2.75 -21.67 -4.61
C SER A 190 3.04 -20.17 -4.54
N SER A 191 3.95 -19.72 -5.37
CA SER A 191 4.52 -18.36 -5.36
C SER A 191 3.98 -17.47 -6.49
N GLY A 192 3.00 -17.94 -7.24
CA GLY A 192 2.43 -17.22 -8.37
C GLY A 192 1.39 -16.16 -7.97
N LEU A 193 0.83 -15.51 -8.99
CA LEU A 193 -0.28 -14.59 -8.83
C LEU A 193 -1.60 -15.38 -8.81
N VAL A 194 -2.51 -15.00 -7.93
CA VAL A 194 -3.89 -15.57 -7.88
C VAL A 194 -4.75 -14.95 -8.98
N ILE A 195 -4.46 -13.71 -9.36
CA ILE A 195 -5.14 -13.04 -10.48
C ILE A 195 -4.67 -13.64 -11.82
N SER A 196 -5.60 -13.78 -12.76
CA SER A 196 -5.30 -14.35 -14.07
C SER A 196 -4.47 -13.40 -14.93
N ARG A 197 -3.82 -13.97 -15.97
CA ARG A 197 -3.07 -13.18 -16.96
C ARG A 197 -3.97 -12.16 -17.68
N GLU A 198 -5.25 -12.49 -17.88
CA GLU A 198 -6.21 -11.56 -18.48
C GLU A 198 -6.54 -10.39 -17.54
N CYS A 199 -6.76 -10.65 -16.25
CA CYS A 199 -6.90 -9.58 -15.25
C CYS A 199 -5.66 -8.68 -15.23
N ALA A 200 -4.46 -9.25 -15.29
CA ALA A 200 -3.23 -8.49 -15.33
C ALA A 200 -3.12 -7.60 -16.58
N ARG A 201 -3.59 -8.07 -17.75
CA ARG A 201 -3.69 -7.23 -18.96
C ARG A 201 -4.63 -6.06 -18.78
N GLN A 202 -5.81 -6.31 -18.20
CA GLN A 202 -6.81 -5.26 -17.95
C GLN A 202 -6.28 -4.21 -16.96
N ILE A 203 -5.64 -4.64 -15.88
CA ILE A 203 -4.97 -3.76 -14.93
C ILE A 203 -3.96 -2.88 -15.67
N LYS A 204 -3.12 -3.48 -16.49
CA LYS A 204 -2.08 -2.77 -17.25
C LYS A 204 -2.68 -1.77 -18.23
N ALA A 205 -3.66 -2.20 -19.05
CA ALA A 205 -4.27 -1.37 -20.07
C ALA A 205 -5.02 -0.17 -19.50
N ARG A 206 -5.70 -0.33 -18.35
CA ARG A 206 -6.48 0.75 -17.74
C ARG A 206 -5.66 1.72 -16.91
N ASN A 207 -4.46 1.31 -16.46
CA ASN A 207 -3.65 2.14 -15.55
C ASN A 207 -2.44 2.81 -16.18
N TRP A 208 -2.20 2.61 -17.47
CA TRP A 208 -1.01 3.16 -18.09
C TRP A 208 -0.92 4.69 -17.93
N HIS A 209 -2.05 5.41 -17.92
CA HIS A 209 -2.09 6.87 -17.72
C HIS A 209 -1.57 7.27 -16.34
N ALA A 210 -2.01 6.56 -15.29
CA ALA A 210 -1.53 6.82 -13.92
C ALA A 210 -0.02 6.62 -13.82
N TRP A 211 0.51 5.57 -14.45
CA TRP A 211 1.95 5.29 -14.49
C TRP A 211 2.73 6.34 -15.22
N TYR A 212 2.25 6.70 -16.42
CA TYR A 212 2.87 7.74 -17.22
C TYR A 212 2.95 9.05 -16.43
N TYR A 213 1.86 9.39 -15.72
CA TYR A 213 1.82 10.56 -14.87
C TYR A 213 2.88 10.50 -13.75
N LEU A 214 2.93 9.41 -13.00
CA LEU A 214 3.89 9.25 -11.89
C LEU A 214 5.34 9.26 -12.40
N LYS A 215 5.61 8.60 -13.52
CA LYS A 215 6.93 8.59 -14.15
C LYS A 215 7.34 9.98 -14.61
N THR A 216 6.46 10.69 -15.30
CA THR A 216 6.78 11.98 -15.93
C THR A 216 6.93 13.10 -14.91
N HIS A 217 6.09 13.10 -13.88
CA HIS A 217 6.02 14.21 -12.93
C HIS A 217 6.83 13.98 -11.65
N TYR A 218 7.10 12.72 -11.29
CA TYR A 218 7.77 12.36 -10.04
C TYR A 218 9.00 11.49 -10.22
N ASN A 219 9.37 11.20 -11.48
CA ASN A 219 10.43 10.23 -11.78
C ASN A 219 10.20 8.86 -11.08
N CYS A 220 8.96 8.56 -10.74
CA CYS A 220 8.55 7.32 -10.10
C CYS A 220 8.26 6.27 -11.18
N ASP A 221 9.32 5.63 -11.67
CA ASP A 221 9.22 4.58 -12.67
C ASP A 221 8.93 3.25 -12.00
N VAL A 222 7.66 2.97 -11.78
CA VAL A 222 7.25 1.63 -11.38
C VAL A 222 7.31 0.77 -12.63
N SER A 223 8.39 0.00 -12.76
CA SER A 223 8.59 -0.87 -13.92
C SER A 223 7.44 -1.87 -14.03
N MET A 224 6.53 -1.60 -14.95
CA MET A 224 5.55 -2.61 -15.32
C MET A 224 6.29 -3.72 -16.06
N LYS A 225 6.61 -4.78 -15.35
CA LYS A 225 7.19 -5.99 -15.93
C LYS A 225 6.39 -6.44 -17.14
N LYS A 226 7.04 -7.05 -18.12
CA LYS A 226 6.31 -7.73 -19.18
C LYS A 226 5.44 -8.81 -18.56
N LEU A 227 4.27 -9.10 -19.15
CA LEU A 227 3.37 -10.11 -18.60
C LEU A 227 4.01 -11.49 -18.46
N ASP A 228 5.04 -11.77 -19.26
CA ASP A 228 5.78 -13.02 -19.23
C ASP A 228 6.74 -13.13 -18.02
N GLU A 229 7.04 -12.02 -17.37
CA GLU A 229 7.88 -11.98 -16.17
C GLU A 229 7.09 -12.28 -14.88
N TYR A 230 5.76 -12.30 -14.96
CA TYR A 230 4.91 -12.70 -13.82
C TYR A 230 4.63 -14.20 -13.88
N LYS A 231 4.65 -14.82 -12.70
CA LYS A 231 4.26 -16.21 -12.52
C LYS A 231 2.79 -16.25 -12.16
N PHE A 232 1.97 -16.74 -13.07
CA PHE A 232 0.54 -16.96 -12.83
C PHE A 232 0.33 -18.41 -12.37
N ASP A 233 -0.53 -18.62 -11.38
CA ASP A 233 -0.95 -19.96 -10.93
C ASP A 233 -2.21 -20.43 -11.65
#